data_971be6d1ec50cf4745a4159d465d9117
#
_entry.id   971be6d1ec50cf4745a4159d465d9117
#
_cell.length_a   1.000
_cell.length_b   1.000
_cell.length_c   1.000
_cell.angle_alpha   90.00
_cell.angle_beta   90.00
_cell.angle_gamma   90.00
#
_symmetry.space_group_name_H-M   'P 1'
#
loop_
_entity.id
_entity.type
_entity.pdbx_description
1 polymer ?
#
loop_
_entity_poly.entity_id
_entity_poly.type
_entity_poly.pdbx_seq_one_letter_code
_entity_poly.pdbx_strand_id
1 'polypeptide(L)'
;SSAASDVYKRQLVLDAAVAKSLKSFADALEGTPEDEFQDAALEYCKKVLTDHQRILFSGDGYSDEWPVEAEKRGLANNKTTADALPAFVSDKAIALFEETGVLTKAEAQCRYDCKLEKYNKLMNIEATTMVREARRTYRPVITAYATKVAKGLETIRAAGAEAAMQCEQNTLNKLCNGITTINDSIKALDAVHQKAEALDGQEQANVYAHEVVPAMDTLRAAVDAMEEIVAADYWPVPT
;
A
#
# COMPACT_ATOMS: atom_id res chain seq x y z
N SER A 1 8.37 6.53 -16.51
CA SER A 1 9.66 5.80 -16.43
C SER A 1 9.77 4.90 -15.20
N SER A 2 9.14 5.21 -14.06
CA SER A 2 9.12 4.32 -12.88
C SER A 2 8.38 3.00 -13.15
N ALA A 3 7.27 3.03 -13.87
CA ALA A 3 6.51 1.85 -14.25
C ALA A 3 7.35 0.86 -15.10
N ALA A 4 8.13 1.34 -16.07
CA ALA A 4 9.01 0.49 -16.87
C ALA A 4 10.06 -0.22 -16.02
N SER A 5 10.67 0.48 -15.05
CA SER A 5 11.67 -0.14 -14.16
C SER A 5 11.08 -1.20 -13.25
N ASP A 6 9.81 -1.08 -12.86
CA ASP A 6 9.13 -2.09 -12.04
C ASP A 6 8.74 -3.33 -12.83
N VAL A 7 8.39 -3.18 -14.11
CA VAL A 7 8.13 -4.32 -15.02
C VAL A 7 9.39 -5.18 -15.16
N TYR A 8 10.56 -4.60 -15.44
CA TYR A 8 11.79 -5.36 -15.58
C TYR A 8 12.20 -6.11 -14.30
N LYS A 9 11.95 -5.53 -13.11
CA LYS A 9 12.28 -6.19 -11.85
C LYS A 9 11.38 -7.41 -11.57
N ARG A 10 10.11 -7.34 -11.95
CA ARG A 10 9.18 -8.48 -11.83
C ARG A 10 9.52 -9.57 -12.84
N GLN A 11 9.88 -9.20 -14.07
CA GLN A 11 10.30 -10.12 -15.11
C GLN A 11 11.48 -10.98 -14.67
N LEU A 12 12.51 -10.40 -14.04
CA LEU A 12 13.68 -11.14 -13.57
C LEU A 12 13.31 -12.35 -12.69
N VAL A 13 12.37 -12.18 -11.74
CA VAL A 13 11.91 -13.25 -10.85
C VAL A 13 11.09 -14.27 -11.61
N LEU A 14 10.19 -13.82 -12.49
CA LEU A 14 9.35 -14.71 -13.31
C LEU A 14 10.19 -15.52 -14.29
N ASP A 15 11.12 -14.88 -14.99
CA ASP A 15 11.98 -15.54 -15.97
C ASP A 15 12.89 -16.58 -15.30
N ALA A 16 13.44 -16.28 -14.11
CA ALA A 16 14.22 -17.23 -13.32
C ALA A 16 13.35 -18.44 -12.89
N ALA A 17 12.10 -18.21 -12.46
CA ALA A 17 11.19 -19.28 -12.08
C ALA A 17 10.79 -20.16 -13.29
N VAL A 18 10.55 -19.54 -14.45
CA VAL A 18 10.27 -20.27 -15.70
C VAL A 18 11.49 -21.06 -16.16
N ALA A 19 12.68 -20.46 -16.16
CA ALA A 19 13.93 -21.14 -16.51
C ALA A 19 14.18 -22.37 -15.63
N LYS A 20 13.97 -22.24 -14.31
CA LYS A 20 14.06 -23.36 -13.37
C LYS A 20 13.06 -24.45 -13.69
N SER A 21 11.81 -24.09 -13.99
CA SER A 21 10.75 -25.06 -14.32
C SER A 21 11.07 -25.81 -15.63
N LEU A 22 11.52 -25.08 -16.65
CA LEU A 22 11.95 -25.67 -17.92
C LEU A 22 13.15 -26.61 -17.76
N LYS A 23 14.14 -26.20 -16.94
CA LYS A 23 15.26 -27.06 -16.60
C LYS A 23 14.80 -28.35 -15.92
N SER A 24 13.93 -28.25 -14.93
CA SER A 24 13.37 -29.42 -14.23
C SER A 24 12.60 -30.33 -15.16
N PHE A 25 11.89 -29.77 -16.13
CA PHE A 25 11.21 -30.56 -17.20
C PHE A 25 12.22 -31.25 -18.09
N ALA A 26 13.26 -30.56 -18.57
CA ALA A 26 14.30 -31.14 -19.40
C ALA A 26 15.07 -32.26 -18.68
N ASP A 27 15.49 -32.02 -17.42
CA ASP A 27 16.18 -33.01 -16.60
C ASP A 27 15.34 -34.27 -16.35
N ALA A 28 14.03 -34.12 -16.20
CA ALA A 28 13.11 -35.26 -16.01
C ALA A 28 12.89 -36.11 -17.27
N LEU A 29 13.11 -35.55 -18.44
CA LEU A 29 12.94 -36.24 -19.73
C LEU A 29 14.27 -36.64 -20.38
N GLU A 30 15.40 -36.33 -19.75
CA GLU A 30 16.71 -36.67 -20.26
C GLU A 30 16.87 -38.19 -20.39
N GLY A 31 17.28 -38.65 -21.58
CA GLY A 31 17.46 -40.06 -21.87
C GLY A 31 16.19 -40.82 -22.24
N THR A 32 15.02 -40.18 -22.30
CA THR A 32 13.77 -40.79 -22.75
C THR A 32 13.86 -41.09 -24.27
N PRO A 33 13.52 -42.31 -24.73
CA PRO A 33 13.45 -42.64 -26.15
C PRO A 33 12.47 -41.72 -26.89
N GLU A 34 12.76 -41.45 -28.18
CA GLU A 34 11.96 -40.53 -28.99
C GLU A 34 10.50 -40.97 -29.15
N ASP A 35 10.26 -42.25 -29.25
CA ASP A 35 8.93 -42.85 -29.35
C ASP A 35 8.12 -42.80 -28.05
N GLU A 36 8.76 -42.69 -26.89
CA GLU A 36 8.13 -42.56 -25.56
C GLU A 36 8.08 -41.12 -25.05
N PHE A 37 8.76 -40.19 -25.71
CA PHE A 37 8.95 -38.82 -25.23
C PHE A 37 7.64 -38.07 -24.98
N GLN A 38 6.67 -38.22 -25.91
CA GLN A 38 5.39 -37.51 -25.80
C GLN A 38 4.58 -37.97 -24.58
N ASP A 39 4.54 -39.28 -24.33
CA ASP A 39 3.81 -39.85 -23.20
C ASP A 39 4.49 -39.48 -21.87
N ALA A 40 5.81 -39.54 -21.79
CA ALA A 40 6.58 -39.09 -20.63
C ALA A 40 6.37 -37.61 -20.33
N ALA A 41 6.34 -36.72 -21.35
CA ALA A 41 6.08 -35.33 -21.21
C ALA A 41 4.67 -35.06 -20.68
N LEU A 42 3.65 -35.78 -21.17
CA LEU A 42 2.27 -35.65 -20.69
C LEU A 42 2.13 -36.09 -19.23
N GLU A 43 2.77 -37.20 -18.84
CA GLU A 43 2.77 -37.69 -17.45
C GLU A 43 3.47 -36.68 -16.52
N TYR A 44 4.59 -36.08 -16.94
CA TYR A 44 5.24 -35.02 -16.17
C TYR A 44 4.31 -33.81 -15.98
N CYS A 45 3.67 -33.33 -17.04
CA CYS A 45 2.72 -32.21 -16.96
C CYS A 45 1.55 -32.53 -16.02
N LYS A 46 0.98 -33.73 -16.12
CA LYS A 46 -0.09 -34.20 -15.26
C LYS A 46 0.33 -34.19 -13.78
N LYS A 47 1.53 -34.69 -13.49
CA LYS A 47 2.11 -34.69 -12.15
C LYS A 47 2.23 -33.24 -11.63
N VAL A 48 2.84 -32.33 -12.39
CA VAL A 48 3.02 -30.93 -11.99
C VAL A 48 1.68 -30.23 -11.71
N LEU A 49 0.68 -30.44 -12.60
CA LEU A 49 -0.66 -29.87 -12.39
C LEU A 49 -1.33 -30.43 -11.13
N THR A 50 -1.12 -31.70 -10.84
CA THR A 50 -1.66 -32.33 -9.63
C THR A 50 -1.00 -31.80 -8.37
N ASP A 51 0.33 -31.70 -8.37
CA ASP A 51 1.12 -31.23 -7.22
C ASP A 51 0.85 -29.74 -6.90
N HIS A 52 0.45 -28.96 -7.91
CA HIS A 52 0.22 -27.53 -7.81
C HIS A 52 -1.24 -27.10 -7.95
N GLN A 53 -2.21 -27.98 -7.69
CA GLN A 53 -3.65 -27.64 -7.77
C GLN A 53 -4.05 -26.43 -6.96
N ARG A 54 -3.36 -26.13 -5.85
CA ARG A 54 -3.67 -24.97 -4.99
C ARG A 54 -3.57 -23.63 -5.69
N ILE A 55 -2.80 -23.52 -6.80
CA ILE A 55 -2.67 -22.26 -7.56
C ILE A 55 -3.66 -22.20 -8.73
N LEU A 56 -4.35 -23.29 -9.06
CA LEU A 56 -5.31 -23.31 -10.15
C LEU A 56 -6.65 -22.75 -9.67
N PHE A 57 -7.05 -21.63 -10.24
CA PHE A 57 -8.29 -20.93 -9.91
C PHE A 57 -9.02 -20.55 -11.20
N SER A 58 -10.27 -20.95 -11.32
CA SER A 58 -11.09 -20.75 -12.53
C SER A 58 -12.12 -19.61 -12.37
N GLY A 59 -12.09 -18.90 -11.24
CA GLY A 59 -12.97 -17.77 -10.95
C GLY A 59 -12.36 -16.42 -11.34
N ASP A 60 -13.05 -15.35 -10.95
CA ASP A 60 -12.57 -13.97 -11.10
C ASP A 60 -11.48 -13.67 -10.05
N GLY A 61 -10.22 -13.54 -10.51
CA GLY A 61 -9.07 -13.22 -9.67
C GLY A 61 -9.07 -11.78 -9.10
N TYR A 62 -10.00 -10.92 -9.54
CA TYR A 62 -10.17 -9.56 -9.03
C TYR A 62 -11.31 -9.45 -8.01
N SER A 63 -12.07 -10.52 -7.80
CA SER A 63 -13.14 -10.54 -6.80
C SER A 63 -12.61 -10.57 -5.37
N ASP A 64 -13.40 -10.09 -4.42
CA ASP A 64 -13.07 -10.15 -2.97
C ASP A 64 -13.05 -11.60 -2.44
N GLU A 65 -13.59 -12.56 -3.19
CA GLU A 65 -13.59 -13.98 -2.83
C GLU A 65 -12.20 -14.61 -3.02
N TRP A 66 -11.43 -14.15 -4.02
CA TRP A 66 -10.13 -14.73 -4.33
C TRP A 66 -9.10 -14.60 -3.18
N PRO A 67 -8.88 -13.43 -2.54
CA PRO A 67 -7.99 -13.34 -1.40
C PRO A 67 -8.32 -14.30 -0.26
N VAL A 68 -9.61 -14.50 0.03
CA VAL A 68 -10.09 -15.42 1.06
C VAL A 68 -9.81 -16.88 0.67
N GLU A 69 -10.06 -17.22 -0.58
CA GLU A 69 -9.77 -18.57 -1.10
C GLU A 69 -8.27 -18.85 -1.18
N ALA A 70 -7.47 -17.87 -1.58
CA ALA A 70 -6.02 -17.97 -1.64
C ALA A 70 -5.41 -18.22 -0.25
N GLU A 71 -5.90 -17.54 0.78
CA GLU A 71 -5.49 -17.77 2.16
C GLU A 71 -5.81 -19.20 2.63
N LYS A 72 -7.01 -19.72 2.34
CA LYS A 72 -7.39 -21.11 2.64
C LYS A 72 -6.45 -22.12 1.97
N ARG A 73 -5.96 -21.80 0.78
CA ARG A 73 -5.01 -22.63 0.02
C ARG A 73 -3.56 -22.45 0.47
N GLY A 74 -3.29 -21.62 1.47
CA GLY A 74 -1.96 -21.34 1.99
C GLY A 74 -1.10 -20.54 1.01
N LEU A 75 -1.71 -19.71 0.16
CA LEU A 75 -1.01 -18.79 -0.72
C LEU A 75 -0.75 -17.48 0.04
N ALA A 76 0.46 -16.94 -0.11
CA ALA A 76 0.83 -15.67 0.52
C ALA A 76 0.08 -14.50 -0.12
N ASN A 77 -0.37 -13.56 0.71
CA ASN A 77 -0.99 -12.30 0.28
C ASN A 77 -0.27 -11.11 0.93
N ASN A 78 0.93 -10.82 0.46
CA ASN A 78 1.78 -9.73 0.96
C ASN A 78 1.33 -8.41 0.33
N LYS A 79 0.48 -7.66 1.04
CA LYS A 79 -0.17 -6.45 0.51
C LYS A 79 0.73 -5.23 0.47
N THR A 80 1.75 -5.17 1.32
CA THR A 80 2.66 -4.03 1.41
C THR A 80 4.06 -4.35 0.89
N THR A 81 4.84 -3.32 0.57
CA THR A 81 6.25 -3.47 0.20
C THR A 81 7.05 -4.07 1.36
N ALA A 82 6.76 -3.66 2.61
CA ALA A 82 7.41 -4.19 3.80
C ALA A 82 7.19 -5.70 3.96
N ASP A 83 5.97 -6.18 3.70
CA ASP A 83 5.65 -7.62 3.80
C ASP A 83 6.22 -8.44 2.65
N ALA A 84 6.30 -7.86 1.45
CA ALA A 84 6.70 -8.57 0.24
C ALA A 84 8.22 -8.67 0.04
N LEU A 85 8.98 -7.64 0.44
CA LEU A 85 10.42 -7.59 0.21
C LEU A 85 11.21 -8.74 0.84
N PRO A 86 10.92 -9.22 2.06
CA PRO A 86 11.64 -10.34 2.66
C PRO A 86 11.60 -11.61 1.82
N ALA A 87 10.53 -11.83 1.05
CA ALA A 87 10.43 -12.99 0.16
C ALA A 87 11.51 -13.01 -0.93
N PHE A 88 12.01 -11.83 -1.34
CA PHE A 88 13.05 -11.70 -2.36
C PHE A 88 14.43 -12.21 -1.90
N VAL A 89 14.69 -12.18 -0.60
CA VAL A 89 15.94 -12.65 0.02
C VAL A 89 15.75 -13.92 0.83
N SER A 90 14.61 -14.61 0.67
CA SER A 90 14.40 -15.92 1.27
C SER A 90 15.39 -16.95 0.71
N ASP A 91 15.74 -17.98 1.47
CA ASP A 91 16.64 -19.04 1.02
C ASP A 91 16.18 -19.66 -0.30
N LYS A 92 14.86 -19.81 -0.48
CA LYS A 92 14.26 -20.34 -1.73
C LYS A 92 14.51 -19.41 -2.91
N ALA A 93 14.39 -18.09 -2.73
CA ALA A 93 14.62 -17.13 -3.80
C ALA A 93 16.10 -17.01 -4.14
N ILE A 94 16.98 -17.00 -3.14
CA ILE A 94 18.44 -16.98 -3.35
C ILE A 94 18.89 -18.23 -4.09
N ALA A 95 18.45 -19.42 -3.67
CA ALA A 95 18.78 -20.67 -4.36
C ALA A 95 18.31 -20.65 -5.84
N LEU A 96 17.11 -20.12 -6.12
CA LEU A 96 16.61 -19.95 -7.47
C LEU A 96 17.52 -19.05 -8.31
N PHE A 97 17.93 -17.90 -7.77
CA PHE A 97 18.76 -16.93 -8.49
C PHE A 97 20.16 -17.47 -8.77
N GLU A 98 20.78 -18.14 -7.80
CA GLU A 98 22.12 -18.73 -7.94
C GLU A 98 22.11 -19.89 -8.93
N GLU A 99 21.11 -20.78 -8.86
CA GLU A 99 20.97 -21.92 -9.78
C GLU A 99 20.74 -21.48 -11.23
N THR A 100 20.00 -20.40 -11.44
CA THR A 100 19.76 -19.84 -12.79
C THR A 100 20.85 -18.85 -13.23
N GLY A 101 21.83 -18.55 -12.38
CA GLY A 101 22.92 -17.61 -12.68
C GLY A 101 22.45 -16.15 -12.82
N VAL A 102 21.28 -15.82 -12.28
CA VAL A 102 20.66 -14.49 -12.45
C VAL A 102 21.19 -13.47 -11.44
N LEU A 103 21.31 -13.85 -10.16
CA LEU A 103 21.87 -13.05 -9.10
C LEU A 103 22.64 -13.94 -8.12
N THR A 104 23.71 -13.39 -7.59
CA THR A 104 24.36 -13.92 -6.39
C THR A 104 23.59 -13.51 -5.14
N LYS A 105 23.80 -14.20 -4.03
CA LYS A 105 23.23 -13.83 -2.73
C LYS A 105 23.54 -12.38 -2.36
N ALA A 106 24.78 -11.92 -2.59
CA ALA A 106 25.20 -10.55 -2.27
C ALA A 106 24.45 -9.51 -3.12
N GLU A 107 24.23 -9.77 -4.40
CA GLU A 107 23.46 -8.89 -5.28
C GLU A 107 21.97 -8.85 -4.90
N ALA A 108 21.38 -9.99 -4.55
CA ALA A 108 20.00 -10.06 -4.07
C ALA A 108 19.84 -9.25 -2.78
N GLN A 109 20.75 -9.40 -1.82
CA GLN A 109 20.74 -8.64 -0.57
C GLN A 109 20.89 -7.14 -0.82
N CYS A 110 21.85 -6.72 -1.63
CA CYS A 110 22.03 -5.31 -1.98
C CYS A 110 20.76 -4.71 -2.60
N ARG A 111 20.09 -5.43 -3.49
CA ARG A 111 18.83 -4.98 -4.10
C ARG A 111 17.70 -4.89 -3.09
N TYR A 112 17.62 -5.81 -2.15
CA TYR A 112 16.68 -5.76 -1.03
C TYR A 112 16.91 -4.52 -0.18
N ASP A 113 18.15 -4.28 0.28
CA ASP A 113 18.51 -3.14 1.13
C ASP A 113 18.19 -1.80 0.44
N CYS A 114 18.55 -1.66 -0.83
CA CYS A 114 18.24 -0.45 -1.60
C CYS A 114 16.74 -0.19 -1.76
N LYS A 115 15.94 -1.24 -1.95
CA LYS A 115 14.47 -1.08 -2.07
C LYS A 115 13.84 -0.73 -0.74
N LEU A 116 14.31 -1.34 0.33
CA LEU A 116 13.84 -1.11 1.68
C LEU A 116 14.15 0.33 2.12
N GLU A 117 15.38 0.78 1.90
CA GLU A 117 15.79 2.17 2.17
C GLU A 117 14.95 3.17 1.37
N LYS A 118 14.71 2.88 0.08
CA LYS A 118 13.83 3.72 -0.75
C LYS A 118 12.42 3.79 -0.20
N TYR A 119 11.85 2.66 0.22
CA TYR A 119 10.51 2.61 0.80
C TYR A 119 10.44 3.46 2.08
N ASN A 120 11.37 3.26 3.01
CA ASN A 120 11.42 4.00 4.26
C ASN A 120 11.55 5.51 4.04
N LYS A 121 12.43 5.93 3.11
CA LYS A 121 12.58 7.35 2.75
C LYS A 121 11.31 7.95 2.15
N LEU A 122 10.61 7.23 1.27
CA LEU A 122 9.37 7.72 0.68
C LEU A 122 8.28 7.87 1.73
N MET A 123 8.08 6.88 2.59
CA MET A 123 7.08 6.94 3.66
C MET A 123 7.37 8.07 4.65
N ASN A 124 8.64 8.30 4.99
CA ASN A 124 9.04 9.44 5.81
C ASN A 124 8.67 10.78 5.16
N ILE A 125 8.98 10.95 3.87
CA ILE A 125 8.65 12.19 3.13
C ILE A 125 7.15 12.39 3.06
N GLU A 126 6.38 11.35 2.77
CA GLU A 126 4.93 11.41 2.66
C GLU A 126 4.27 11.78 3.99
N ALA A 127 4.64 11.10 5.09
CA ALA A 127 4.12 11.38 6.43
C ALA A 127 4.44 12.82 6.86
N THR A 128 5.70 13.24 6.72
CA THR A 128 6.15 14.61 7.07
C THR A 128 5.41 15.65 6.25
N THR A 129 5.22 15.41 4.95
CA THR A 129 4.52 16.33 4.06
C THR A 129 3.05 16.44 4.43
N MET A 130 2.38 15.31 4.68
CA MET A 130 0.97 15.28 5.06
C MET A 130 0.72 16.05 6.37
N VAL A 131 1.53 15.83 7.40
CA VAL A 131 1.45 16.57 8.65
C VAL A 131 1.65 18.08 8.41
N ARG A 132 2.64 18.45 7.60
CA ARG A 132 2.93 19.85 7.29
C ARG A 132 1.75 20.51 6.58
N GLU A 133 1.19 19.87 5.56
CA GLU A 133 0.06 20.41 4.81
C GLU A 133 -1.20 20.50 5.68
N ALA A 134 -1.49 19.49 6.48
CA ALA A 134 -2.62 19.53 7.41
C ALA A 134 -2.51 20.69 8.41
N ARG A 135 -1.31 20.94 8.94
CA ARG A 135 -1.07 22.03 9.91
C ARG A 135 -1.09 23.42 9.30
N ARG A 136 -0.52 23.58 8.12
CA ARG A 136 -0.22 24.91 7.55
C ARG A 136 -1.19 25.35 6.48
N THR A 137 -1.85 24.41 5.83
CA THR A 137 -2.72 24.69 4.70
C THR A 137 -4.18 24.40 5.05
N TYR A 138 -4.54 23.16 5.36
CA TYR A 138 -5.94 22.77 5.53
C TYR A 138 -6.57 23.26 6.82
N ARG A 139 -5.96 23.01 7.98
CA ARG A 139 -6.51 23.43 9.28
C ARG A 139 -6.76 24.95 9.38
N PRO A 140 -5.83 25.84 8.96
CA PRO A 140 -6.08 27.27 8.98
C PRO A 140 -7.24 27.73 8.10
N VAL A 141 -7.40 27.12 6.93
CA VAL A 141 -8.51 27.41 6.01
C VAL A 141 -9.85 27.02 6.62
N ILE A 142 -9.94 25.83 7.19
CA ILE A 142 -11.15 25.34 7.87
C ILE A 142 -11.50 26.26 9.04
N THR A 143 -10.50 26.72 9.82
CA THR A 143 -10.69 27.65 10.93
C THR A 143 -11.18 29.03 10.43
N ALA A 144 -10.64 29.53 9.32
CA ALA A 144 -11.07 30.79 8.73
C ALA A 144 -12.54 30.69 8.26
N TYR A 145 -12.91 29.60 7.62
CA TYR A 145 -14.29 29.36 7.20
C TYR A 145 -15.24 29.21 8.41
N ALA A 146 -14.85 28.47 9.43
CA ALA A 146 -15.62 28.36 10.68
C ALA A 146 -15.86 29.73 11.33
N THR A 147 -14.85 30.61 11.30
CA THR A 147 -14.98 32.00 11.79
C THR A 147 -15.98 32.81 10.97
N LYS A 148 -16.01 32.63 9.64
CA LYS A 148 -17.01 33.27 8.77
C LYS A 148 -18.41 32.78 9.09
N VAL A 149 -18.62 31.49 9.25
CA VAL A 149 -19.92 30.89 9.63
C VAL A 149 -20.36 31.38 10.99
N ALA A 150 -19.47 31.44 11.98
CA ALA A 150 -19.79 31.97 13.32
C ALA A 150 -20.27 33.43 13.29
N LYS A 151 -19.58 34.31 12.53
CA LYS A 151 -20.01 35.72 12.35
C LYS A 151 -21.35 35.79 11.62
N GLY A 152 -21.57 34.97 10.59
CA GLY A 152 -22.87 34.87 9.91
C GLY A 152 -24.00 34.46 10.86
N LEU A 153 -23.76 33.51 11.73
CA LEU A 153 -24.68 33.02 12.73
C LEU A 153 -25.09 34.15 13.74
N GLU A 154 -24.14 34.97 14.18
CA GLU A 154 -24.42 36.13 15.01
C GLU A 154 -25.34 37.14 14.30
N THR A 155 -25.10 37.41 13.01
CA THR A 155 -25.90 38.31 12.18
C THR A 155 -27.33 37.75 11.98
N ILE A 156 -27.48 36.48 11.69
CA ILE A 156 -28.76 35.78 11.52
C ILE A 156 -29.56 35.82 12.84
N ARG A 157 -28.90 35.61 13.97
CA ARG A 157 -29.49 35.70 15.30
C ARG A 157 -30.03 37.10 15.57
N ALA A 158 -29.28 38.14 15.25
CA ALA A 158 -29.71 39.53 15.42
C ALA A 158 -30.91 39.88 14.53
N ALA A 159 -31.05 39.23 13.38
CA ALA A 159 -32.18 39.40 12.46
C ALA A 159 -33.43 38.57 12.85
N GLY A 160 -33.37 37.71 13.88
CA GLY A 160 -34.48 36.89 14.34
C GLY A 160 -34.87 35.73 13.41
N ALA A 161 -34.00 35.27 12.50
CA ALA A 161 -34.24 34.22 11.53
C ALA A 161 -33.94 32.80 12.12
N GLU A 162 -34.79 32.31 13.01
CA GLU A 162 -34.54 31.08 13.80
C GLU A 162 -34.30 29.81 12.95
N ALA A 163 -35.01 29.62 11.85
CA ALA A 163 -34.86 28.45 11.01
C ALA A 163 -33.45 28.39 10.35
N ALA A 164 -32.93 29.51 9.88
CA ALA A 164 -31.60 29.62 9.31
C ALA A 164 -30.50 29.45 10.39
N MET A 165 -30.76 29.88 11.60
CA MET A 165 -29.88 29.78 12.74
C MET A 165 -29.50 28.33 13.09
N GLN A 166 -30.48 27.40 13.07
CA GLN A 166 -30.23 26.00 13.37
C GLN A 166 -29.33 25.34 12.31
N CYS A 167 -29.51 25.67 11.03
CA CYS A 167 -28.69 25.16 9.94
C CYS A 167 -27.22 25.62 10.08
N GLU A 168 -26.98 26.91 10.28
CA GLU A 168 -25.65 27.47 10.44
C GLU A 168 -24.97 26.98 11.72
N GLN A 169 -25.70 26.80 12.81
CA GLN A 169 -25.16 26.22 14.04
C GLN A 169 -24.67 24.76 13.81
N ASN A 170 -25.43 23.97 13.06
CA ASN A 170 -25.04 22.59 12.72
C ASN A 170 -23.77 22.58 11.88
N THR A 171 -23.64 23.48 10.90
CA THR A 171 -22.45 23.63 10.07
C THR A 171 -21.26 24.03 10.92
N LEU A 172 -21.41 25.02 11.79
CA LEU A 172 -20.34 25.44 12.70
C LEU A 172 -19.87 24.30 13.61
N ASN A 173 -20.79 23.53 14.17
CA ASN A 173 -20.48 22.38 15.01
C ASN A 173 -19.66 21.32 14.24
N LYS A 174 -20.05 21.01 12.99
CA LYS A 174 -19.30 20.07 12.13
C LYS A 174 -17.88 20.57 11.87
N LEU A 175 -17.70 21.86 11.55
CA LEU A 175 -16.39 22.46 11.32
C LEU A 175 -15.51 22.41 12.57
N CYS A 176 -16.06 22.76 13.75
CA CYS A 176 -15.33 22.70 15.02
C CYS A 176 -14.89 21.27 15.37
N ASN A 177 -15.79 20.31 15.20
CA ASN A 177 -15.46 18.88 15.40
C ASN A 177 -14.39 18.41 14.42
N GLY A 178 -14.48 18.80 13.14
CA GLY A 178 -13.48 18.47 12.11
C GLY A 178 -12.08 19.01 12.45
N ILE A 179 -12.01 20.26 12.92
CA ILE A 179 -10.74 20.86 13.38
C ILE A 179 -10.12 20.06 14.52
N THR A 180 -10.93 19.60 15.47
CA THR A 180 -10.48 18.78 16.60
C THR A 180 -9.98 17.42 16.11
N THR A 181 -10.78 16.74 15.25
CA THR A 181 -10.42 15.44 14.66
C THR A 181 -9.10 15.53 13.89
N ILE A 182 -8.93 16.54 13.02
CA ILE A 182 -7.70 16.76 12.27
C ILE A 182 -6.52 16.97 13.22
N ASN A 183 -6.68 17.79 14.26
CA ASN A 183 -5.61 18.05 15.22
C ASN A 183 -5.17 16.78 15.98
N ASP A 184 -6.11 15.94 16.36
CA ASP A 184 -5.82 14.68 17.06
C ASP A 184 -5.22 13.63 16.12
N SER A 185 -5.68 13.57 14.87
CA SER A 185 -5.06 12.74 13.83
C SER A 185 -3.62 13.16 13.51
N ILE A 186 -3.33 14.46 13.49
CA ILE A 186 -1.96 14.99 13.35
C ILE A 186 -1.07 14.50 14.50
N LYS A 187 -1.55 14.58 15.75
CA LYS A 187 -0.78 14.13 16.93
C LYS A 187 -0.53 12.62 16.88
N ALA A 188 -1.55 11.84 16.48
CA ALA A 188 -1.43 10.40 16.35
C ALA A 188 -0.41 10.02 15.28
N LEU A 189 -0.47 10.67 14.10
CA LEU A 189 0.49 10.44 13.01
C LEU A 189 1.91 10.83 13.43
N ASP A 190 2.10 11.99 14.09
CA ASP A 190 3.42 12.39 14.59
C ASP A 190 4.02 11.35 15.55
N ALA A 191 3.21 10.80 16.46
CA ALA A 191 3.68 9.84 17.45
C ALA A 191 4.17 8.53 16.80
N VAL A 192 3.40 7.97 15.85
CA VAL A 192 3.81 6.74 15.15
C VAL A 192 4.94 7.00 14.16
N HIS A 193 4.99 8.18 13.55
CA HIS A 193 6.09 8.58 12.68
C HIS A 193 7.41 8.71 13.44
N GLN A 194 7.43 9.36 14.61
CA GLN A 194 8.61 9.41 15.48
C GLN A 194 9.06 8.03 15.94
N LYS A 195 8.12 7.11 16.21
CA LYS A 195 8.46 5.71 16.48
C LYS A 195 9.18 5.06 15.31
N ALA A 196 8.70 5.28 14.07
CA ALA A 196 9.32 4.76 12.87
C ALA A 196 10.74 5.35 12.64
N GLU A 197 10.92 6.67 12.88
CA GLU A 197 12.22 7.33 12.74
C GLU A 197 13.29 6.84 13.72
N ALA A 198 12.88 6.26 14.85
CA ALA A 198 13.80 5.69 15.83
C ALA A 198 14.30 4.27 15.46
N LEU A 199 13.79 3.70 14.39
CA LEU A 199 14.10 2.35 13.89
C LEU A 199 14.85 2.44 12.56
N ASP A 200 15.37 1.29 12.10
CA ASP A 200 15.99 1.16 10.80
C ASP A 200 15.56 -0.12 10.06
N GLY A 201 15.99 -0.25 8.82
CA GLY A 201 15.82 -1.45 8.02
C GLY A 201 14.36 -1.96 7.95
N GLN A 202 14.21 -3.25 8.15
CA GLN A 202 12.90 -3.94 8.04
C GLN A 202 11.95 -3.56 9.18
N GLU A 203 12.44 -3.33 10.39
CA GLU A 203 11.60 -2.94 11.52
C GLU A 203 10.97 -1.57 11.28
N GLN A 204 11.74 -0.63 10.75
CA GLN A 204 11.25 0.67 10.33
C GLN A 204 10.17 0.55 9.25
N ALA A 205 10.41 -0.27 8.22
CA ALA A 205 9.43 -0.49 7.15
C ALA A 205 8.13 -1.10 7.66
N ASN A 206 8.19 -2.01 8.61
CA ASN A 206 7.01 -2.61 9.22
C ASN A 206 6.17 -1.56 9.97
N VAL A 207 6.80 -0.67 10.74
CA VAL A 207 6.09 0.42 11.43
C VAL A 207 5.49 1.39 10.42
N TYR A 208 6.21 1.74 9.35
CA TYR A 208 5.63 2.55 8.27
C TYR A 208 4.40 1.89 7.66
N ALA A 209 4.48 0.61 7.30
CA ALA A 209 3.40 -0.09 6.62
C ALA A 209 2.15 -0.28 7.50
N HIS A 210 2.35 -0.61 8.78
CA HIS A 210 1.26 -1.10 9.62
C HIS A 210 0.78 -0.09 10.67
N GLU A 211 1.52 0.99 10.91
CA GLU A 211 1.14 2.02 11.87
C GLU A 211 1.06 3.41 11.22
N VAL A 212 2.08 3.82 10.46
CA VAL A 212 2.13 5.17 9.88
C VAL A 212 1.12 5.31 8.74
N VAL A 213 1.08 4.38 7.77
CA VAL A 213 0.14 4.43 6.65
C VAL A 213 -1.32 4.47 7.12
N PRO A 214 -1.80 3.62 8.05
CA PRO A 214 -3.15 3.74 8.60
C PRO A 214 -3.43 5.06 9.31
N ALA A 215 -2.43 5.64 9.98
CA ALA A 215 -2.58 6.96 10.60
C ALA A 215 -2.65 8.10 9.55
N MET A 216 -1.92 7.97 8.44
CA MET A 216 -2.03 8.86 7.28
C MET A 216 -3.43 8.80 6.66
N ASP A 217 -3.98 7.59 6.48
CA ASP A 217 -5.34 7.40 5.95
C ASP A 217 -6.39 8.04 6.87
N THR A 218 -6.20 7.91 8.18
CA THR A 218 -7.09 8.54 9.18
C THR A 218 -7.05 10.07 9.08
N LEU A 219 -5.86 10.66 8.97
CA LEU A 219 -5.70 12.10 8.79
C LEU A 219 -6.29 12.56 7.45
N ARG A 220 -6.07 11.79 6.38
CA ARG A 220 -6.62 12.06 5.06
C ARG A 220 -8.14 12.09 5.09
N ALA A 221 -8.77 11.07 5.65
CA ALA A 221 -10.23 11.00 5.77
C ALA A 221 -10.81 12.17 6.58
N ALA A 222 -10.10 12.62 7.63
CA ALA A 222 -10.53 13.77 8.42
C ALA A 222 -10.49 15.08 7.63
N VAL A 223 -9.49 15.27 6.75
CA VAL A 223 -9.38 16.44 5.88
C VAL A 223 -10.43 16.39 4.77
N ASP A 224 -10.57 15.26 4.09
CA ASP A 224 -11.53 15.06 2.99
C ASP A 224 -12.98 15.30 3.47
N ALA A 225 -13.32 14.89 4.69
CA ALA A 225 -14.62 15.18 5.27
C ALA A 225 -14.90 16.69 5.46
N MET A 226 -13.87 17.52 5.57
CA MET A 226 -14.02 18.98 5.65
C MET A 226 -14.13 19.64 4.28
N GLU A 227 -13.56 19.04 3.24
CA GLU A 227 -13.71 19.49 1.86
C GLU A 227 -15.18 19.55 1.43
N GLU A 228 -15.98 18.58 1.85
CA GLU A 228 -17.43 18.52 1.59
C GLU A 228 -18.23 19.68 2.24
N ILE A 229 -17.67 20.36 3.24
CA ILE A 229 -18.38 21.36 4.05
C ILE A 229 -17.85 22.78 3.81
N VAL A 230 -16.54 22.91 3.59
CA VAL A 230 -15.89 24.21 3.37
C VAL A 230 -16.22 24.70 1.96
N ALA A 231 -16.62 25.98 1.85
CA ALA A 231 -16.93 26.57 0.54
C ALA A 231 -15.70 26.49 -0.41
N ALA A 232 -15.94 26.19 -1.69
CA ALA A 232 -14.91 26.03 -2.71
C ALA A 232 -13.94 27.22 -2.79
N ASP A 233 -14.43 28.45 -2.64
CA ASP A 233 -13.60 29.68 -2.63
C ASP A 233 -12.60 29.74 -1.46
N TYR A 234 -12.82 28.93 -0.42
CA TYR A 234 -11.93 28.82 0.74
C TYR A 234 -10.98 27.63 0.61
N TRP A 235 -11.37 26.61 -0.16
CA TRP A 235 -10.57 25.39 -0.24
C TRP A 235 -9.24 25.66 -0.96
N PRO A 236 -8.09 25.20 -0.44
CA PRO A 236 -6.77 25.67 -0.89
C PRO A 236 -6.26 24.98 -2.17
N VAL A 237 -6.97 23.98 -2.65
CA VAL A 237 -6.62 23.23 -3.86
C VAL A 237 -7.84 23.18 -4.80
N PRO A 238 -7.64 23.11 -6.14
CA PRO A 238 -8.74 22.90 -7.07
C PRO A 238 -9.48 21.60 -6.78
N THR A 239 -10.81 21.65 -6.76
CA THR A 239 -11.71 20.50 -6.59
C THR A 239 -12.29 20.09 -7.94
#